data_cb54ed7244dc64ccaa9b5852bf61de9b
#
_entry.id   cb54ed7244dc64ccaa9b5852bf61de9b
#
_cell.length_a   1.000
_cell.length_b   1.000
_cell.length_c   1.000
_cell.angle_alpha   90.00
_cell.angle_beta   90.00
_cell.angle_gamma   90.00
#
_symmetry.space_group_name_H-M   'P 1'
#
loop_
_entity.id
_entity.type
_entity.pdbx_description
1 polymer ?
#
loop_
_entity_poly.entity_id
_entity_poly.type
_entity_poly.pdbx_seq_one_letter_code
_entity_poly.pdbx_strand_id
1 'polypeptide(L)'
;NEFLGNVSHELKTPIALIQGYAEGLKEGVSDDPESREFYCDVIMDEASKMNLMVKNLLTLNQLEFGNDEVTFERFDVSKLIQGVIQSCEILIQQADAKIDFISESPVYVWADEFKTEQVIRNYLTNAIHHVDNERRIEVRVLSKDDIVRVTVFNSGHPIPQEDLAKLWDKFYKVDKAHTREYGGNGIGLSIVKAIMESFHQKYGVRNFDNGVEFWFELDGKSALHEEQNAIK
;
A
#
# COMPACT_ATOMS: atom_id res chain seq x y z
N ASN A 1 24.54 6.38 -6.29
CA ASN A 1 23.64 5.98 -5.21
C ASN A 1 22.27 6.61 -5.44
N GLU A 2 21.58 6.05 -6.43
CA GLU A 2 20.30 6.54 -6.96
C GLU A 2 19.21 6.59 -5.85
N PHE A 3 19.22 5.62 -4.95
CA PHE A 3 18.27 5.54 -3.82
C PHE A 3 18.32 6.79 -2.92
N LEU A 4 19.50 7.20 -2.47
CA LEU A 4 19.66 8.40 -1.62
C LEU A 4 19.27 9.68 -2.38
N GLY A 5 19.54 9.72 -3.69
CA GLY A 5 19.11 10.82 -4.56
C GLY A 5 17.59 10.95 -4.61
N ASN A 6 16.89 9.83 -4.79
CA ASN A 6 15.43 9.76 -4.81
C ASN A 6 14.81 10.13 -3.46
N VAL A 7 15.35 9.62 -2.35
CA VAL A 7 14.94 10.01 -0.98
C VAL A 7 15.06 11.51 -0.78
N SER A 8 16.22 12.08 -1.15
CA SER A 8 16.48 13.52 -1.01
C SER A 8 15.51 14.36 -1.84
N HIS A 9 15.20 13.92 -3.05
CA HIS A 9 14.26 14.61 -3.94
C HIS A 9 12.83 14.58 -3.41
N GLU A 10 12.36 13.40 -2.97
CA GLU A 10 11.01 13.22 -2.43
C GLU A 10 10.80 13.96 -1.10
N LEU A 11 11.87 14.18 -0.31
CA LEU A 11 11.81 14.98 0.92
C LEU A 11 11.87 16.48 0.67
N LYS A 12 12.59 16.94 -0.35
CA LYS A 12 12.73 18.38 -0.63
C LYS A 12 11.40 19.07 -0.93
N THR A 13 10.51 18.42 -1.66
CA THR A 13 9.21 19.00 -2.07
C THR A 13 8.33 19.32 -0.87
N PRO A 14 7.98 18.38 0.03
CA PRO A 14 7.18 18.68 1.21
C PRO A 14 7.86 19.66 2.16
N ILE A 15 9.19 19.61 2.32
CA ILE A 15 9.93 20.58 3.14
C ILE A 15 9.76 22.00 2.57
N ALA A 16 9.91 22.18 1.25
CA ALA A 16 9.74 23.48 0.61
C ALA A 16 8.31 24.03 0.78
N LEU A 17 7.29 23.17 0.69
CA LEU A 17 5.89 23.56 0.94
C LEU A 17 5.68 23.99 2.39
N ILE A 18 6.14 23.19 3.36
CA ILE A 18 6.07 23.53 4.79
C ILE A 18 6.72 24.87 5.06
N GLN A 19 7.93 25.11 4.52
CA GLN A 19 8.65 26.38 4.70
C GLN A 19 7.87 27.54 4.09
N GLY A 20 7.40 27.42 2.85
CA GLY A 20 6.68 28.48 2.17
C GLY A 20 5.38 28.89 2.87
N TYR A 21 4.57 27.90 3.32
CA TYR A 21 3.34 28.17 4.07
C TYR A 21 3.62 28.72 5.48
N ALA A 22 4.69 28.26 6.14
CA ALA A 22 5.09 28.80 7.43
C ALA A 22 5.60 30.26 7.32
N GLU A 23 6.35 30.59 6.27
CA GLU A 23 6.77 31.97 5.97
C GLU A 23 5.56 32.86 5.70
N GLY A 24 4.59 32.39 4.90
CA GLY A 24 3.34 33.10 4.64
C GLY A 24 2.57 33.42 5.93
N LEU A 25 2.47 32.46 6.86
CA LEU A 25 1.87 32.69 8.19
C LEU A 25 2.64 33.76 9.00
N LYS A 26 3.98 33.70 8.95
CA LYS A 26 4.85 34.64 9.69
C LYS A 26 4.77 36.07 9.16
N GLU A 27 4.66 36.22 7.84
CA GLU A 27 4.59 37.50 7.18
C GLU A 27 3.18 38.14 7.18
N GLY A 28 2.19 37.46 7.73
CA GLY A 28 0.80 37.92 7.80
C GLY A 28 0.08 37.96 6.46
N VAL A 29 0.55 37.20 5.47
CA VAL A 29 -0.11 37.07 4.16
C VAL A 29 -1.52 36.46 4.30
N SER A 30 -1.76 35.74 5.39
CA SER A 30 -3.03 35.12 5.74
C SER A 30 -3.58 35.69 7.04
N ASP A 31 -4.02 36.97 7.01
CA ASP A 31 -4.57 37.64 8.19
C ASP A 31 -5.99 37.20 8.51
N ASP A 32 -6.73 36.63 7.56
CA ASP A 32 -8.05 36.07 7.82
C ASP A 32 -7.98 34.65 8.39
N PRO A 33 -8.94 34.25 9.26
CA PRO A 33 -8.92 32.94 9.93
C PRO A 33 -8.98 31.75 8.96
N GLU A 34 -9.70 31.86 7.85
CA GLU A 34 -9.90 30.78 6.89
C GLU A 34 -8.58 30.49 6.13
N SER A 35 -7.90 31.53 5.65
CA SER A 35 -6.58 31.40 5.01
C SER A 35 -5.53 30.84 5.97
N ARG A 36 -5.59 31.26 7.25
CA ARG A 36 -4.67 30.75 8.27
C ARG A 36 -4.89 29.26 8.54
N GLU A 37 -6.13 28.82 8.65
CA GLU A 37 -6.49 27.41 8.82
C GLU A 37 -6.00 26.57 7.63
N PHE A 38 -6.26 27.03 6.40
CA PHE A 38 -5.77 26.38 5.19
C PHE A 38 -4.24 26.24 5.18
N TYR A 39 -3.48 27.28 5.55
CA TYR A 39 -2.01 27.21 5.62
C TYR A 39 -1.53 26.20 6.66
N CYS A 40 -2.17 26.16 7.82
CA CYS A 40 -1.88 25.16 8.86
C CYS A 40 -2.19 23.74 8.39
N ASP A 41 -3.31 23.53 7.71
CA ASP A 41 -3.70 22.22 7.19
C ASP A 41 -2.71 21.69 6.15
N VAL A 42 -2.22 22.55 5.24
CA VAL A 42 -1.19 22.17 4.27
C VAL A 42 0.11 21.75 4.99
N ILE A 43 0.54 22.51 6.00
CA ILE A 43 1.74 22.16 6.79
C ILE A 43 1.57 20.80 7.48
N MET A 44 0.42 20.56 8.10
CA MET A 44 0.12 19.30 8.79
C MET A 44 0.06 18.11 7.82
N ASP A 45 -0.53 18.31 6.66
CA ASP A 45 -0.65 17.29 5.60
C ASP A 45 0.73 16.89 5.07
N GLU A 46 1.58 17.87 4.73
CA GLU A 46 2.92 17.60 4.24
C GLU A 46 3.82 16.94 5.30
N ALA A 47 3.71 17.36 6.57
CA ALA A 47 4.40 16.70 7.68
C ALA A 47 3.95 15.24 7.86
N SER A 48 2.65 14.96 7.70
CA SER A 48 2.09 13.60 7.78
C SER A 48 2.59 12.71 6.63
N LYS A 49 2.65 13.24 5.41
CA LYS A 49 3.24 12.55 4.23
C LYS A 49 4.71 12.21 4.46
N MET A 50 5.50 13.13 5.02
CA MET A 50 6.90 12.88 5.37
C MET A 50 7.05 11.79 6.43
N ASN A 51 6.23 11.80 7.47
CA ASN A 51 6.22 10.78 8.51
C ASN A 51 5.94 9.38 7.94
N LEU A 52 4.94 9.27 7.07
CA LEU A 52 4.62 8.02 6.38
C LEU A 52 5.79 7.55 5.50
N MET A 53 6.43 8.46 4.78
CA MET A 53 7.60 8.16 3.95
C MET A 53 8.76 7.60 4.79
N VAL A 54 9.11 8.26 5.90
CA VAL A 54 10.16 7.81 6.81
C VAL A 54 9.83 6.42 7.37
N LYS A 55 8.59 6.19 7.82
CA LYS A 55 8.14 4.89 8.30
C LYS A 55 8.29 3.79 7.24
N ASN A 56 7.89 4.07 6.01
CA ASN A 56 8.00 3.12 4.89
C ASN A 56 9.47 2.82 4.55
N LEU A 57 10.35 3.83 4.58
CA LEU A 57 11.78 3.65 4.35
C LEU A 57 12.43 2.78 5.44
N LEU A 58 12.07 2.99 6.71
CA LEU A 58 12.56 2.17 7.82
C LEU A 58 12.06 0.72 7.68
N THR A 59 10.80 0.52 7.37
CA THR A 59 10.22 -0.81 7.12
C THR A 59 10.95 -1.52 5.98
N LEU A 60 11.14 -0.84 4.85
CA LEU A 60 11.86 -1.41 3.71
C LEU A 60 13.31 -1.78 4.05
N ASN A 61 14.00 -0.92 4.81
CA ASN A 61 15.36 -1.19 5.26
C ASN A 61 15.42 -2.41 6.18
N GLN A 62 14.47 -2.55 7.11
CA GLN A 62 14.37 -3.72 7.98
C GLN A 62 14.13 -5.01 7.20
N LEU A 63 13.23 -4.98 6.20
CA LEU A 63 12.94 -6.13 5.35
C LEU A 63 14.12 -6.56 4.47
N GLU A 64 14.92 -5.62 3.98
CA GLU A 64 16.02 -5.90 3.05
C GLU A 64 17.35 -6.25 3.75
N PHE A 65 17.63 -5.62 4.88
CA PHE A 65 18.94 -5.67 5.55
C PHE A 65 18.85 -6.09 7.02
N GLY A 66 17.65 -6.14 7.59
CA GLY A 66 17.42 -6.59 8.95
C GLY A 66 17.42 -8.12 9.06
N ASN A 67 17.74 -8.61 10.24
CA ASN A 67 17.43 -10.00 10.62
C ASN A 67 15.95 -10.13 11.03
N ASP A 68 15.05 -9.57 10.22
CA ASP A 68 13.62 -9.57 10.52
C ASP A 68 13.06 -10.97 10.21
N GLU A 69 13.06 -11.83 11.22
CA GLU A 69 12.55 -13.19 11.11
C GLU A 69 11.05 -13.15 10.78
N VAL A 70 10.66 -13.92 9.77
CA VAL A 70 9.25 -14.10 9.42
C VAL A 70 8.63 -15.07 10.43
N THR A 71 7.62 -14.62 11.13
CA THR A 71 6.88 -15.44 12.10
C THR A 71 5.67 -16.08 11.41
N PHE A 72 5.84 -17.29 10.90
CA PHE A 72 4.73 -18.01 10.28
C PHE A 72 3.74 -18.51 11.35
N GLU A 73 2.48 -18.12 11.18
CA GLU A 73 1.36 -18.53 12.01
C GLU A 73 0.11 -18.80 11.15
N ARG A 74 -0.84 -19.53 11.71
CA ARG A 74 -2.12 -19.80 11.05
C ARG A 74 -3.15 -18.78 11.48
N PHE A 75 -3.71 -18.05 10.52
CA PHE A 75 -4.76 -17.06 10.77
C PHE A 75 -5.80 -17.03 9.66
N ASP A 76 -6.94 -16.41 9.94
CA ASP A 76 -8.03 -16.19 8.97
C ASP A 76 -7.75 -14.92 8.17
N VAL A 77 -7.31 -15.09 6.91
CA VAL A 77 -6.99 -13.97 6.01
C VAL A 77 -8.25 -13.18 5.63
N SER A 78 -9.42 -13.81 5.58
CA SER A 78 -10.67 -13.09 5.29
C SER A 78 -11.02 -12.10 6.39
N LYS A 79 -10.84 -12.49 7.65
CA LYS A 79 -11.03 -11.60 8.79
C LYS A 79 -10.01 -10.46 8.81
N LEU A 80 -8.76 -10.74 8.49
CA LEU A 80 -7.71 -9.73 8.39
C LEU A 80 -8.04 -8.69 7.32
N ILE A 81 -8.46 -9.12 6.12
CA ILE A 81 -8.86 -8.24 5.03
C ILE A 81 -10.05 -7.36 5.44
N GLN A 82 -11.07 -7.91 6.08
CA GLN A 82 -12.21 -7.14 6.60
C GLN A 82 -11.77 -6.04 7.54
N GLY A 83 -10.84 -6.33 8.45
CA GLY A 83 -10.27 -5.33 9.37
C GLY A 83 -9.53 -4.21 8.64
N VAL A 84 -8.76 -4.53 7.60
CA VAL A 84 -8.07 -3.53 6.78
C VAL A 84 -9.06 -2.66 6.00
N ILE A 85 -10.08 -3.26 5.38
CA ILE A 85 -11.14 -2.53 4.67
C ILE A 85 -11.83 -1.55 5.62
N GLN A 86 -12.22 -2.00 6.82
CA GLN A 86 -12.86 -1.16 7.82
C GLN A 86 -11.95 0.01 8.24
N SER A 87 -10.65 -0.23 8.41
CA SER A 87 -9.69 0.84 8.75
C SER A 87 -9.50 1.88 7.64
N CYS A 88 -9.83 1.54 6.39
CA CYS A 88 -9.75 2.42 5.22
C CYS A 88 -11.09 3.07 4.84
N GLU A 89 -12.16 2.87 5.61
CA GLU A 89 -13.51 3.32 5.25
C GLU A 89 -13.60 4.81 4.94
N ILE A 90 -12.94 5.65 5.72
CA ILE A 90 -12.90 7.11 5.49
C ILE A 90 -12.24 7.43 4.14
N LEU A 91 -11.12 6.79 3.83
CA LEU A 91 -10.43 6.98 2.55
C LEU A 91 -11.26 6.52 1.35
N ILE A 92 -11.98 5.40 1.51
CA ILE A 92 -12.89 4.88 0.49
C ILE A 92 -14.03 5.86 0.23
N GLN A 93 -14.61 6.42 1.28
CA GLN A 93 -15.66 7.44 1.17
C GLN A 93 -15.15 8.73 0.53
N GLN A 94 -13.96 9.21 0.91
CA GLN A 94 -13.34 10.40 0.33
C GLN A 94 -13.03 10.22 -1.17
N ALA A 95 -12.68 9.01 -1.59
CA ALA A 95 -12.48 8.67 -3.00
C ALA A 95 -13.81 8.46 -3.76
N ASP A 96 -14.96 8.55 -3.10
CA ASP A 96 -16.28 8.21 -3.66
C ASP A 96 -16.28 6.82 -4.32
N ALA A 97 -15.57 5.86 -3.72
CA ALA A 97 -15.41 4.51 -4.24
C ALA A 97 -16.41 3.54 -3.61
N LYS A 98 -16.78 2.53 -4.39
CA LYS A 98 -17.56 1.37 -3.93
C LYS A 98 -16.63 0.19 -3.81
N ILE A 99 -16.67 -0.50 -2.67
CA ILE A 99 -15.87 -1.69 -2.43
C ILE A 99 -16.75 -2.92 -2.26
N ASP A 100 -16.41 -3.98 -2.99
CA ASP A 100 -16.99 -5.30 -2.86
C ASP A 100 -15.93 -6.24 -2.28
N PHE A 101 -16.25 -6.98 -1.22
CA PHE A 101 -15.41 -8.02 -0.66
C PHE A 101 -16.04 -9.39 -0.88
N ILE A 102 -15.35 -10.27 -1.60
CA ILE A 102 -15.80 -11.59 -2.00
C ILE A 102 -14.86 -12.64 -1.41
N SER A 103 -15.35 -13.40 -0.45
CA SER A 103 -14.59 -14.46 0.22
C SER A 103 -15.54 -15.56 0.74
N GLU A 104 -15.08 -16.81 0.63
CA GLU A 104 -15.64 -17.92 1.40
C GLU A 104 -14.97 -17.88 2.78
N SER A 105 -15.66 -17.33 3.76
CA SER A 105 -15.11 -17.17 5.12
C SER A 105 -15.49 -18.37 6.02
N PRO A 106 -14.58 -18.82 6.92
CA PRO A 106 -13.18 -18.41 7.10
C PRO A 106 -12.22 -19.05 6.09
N VAL A 107 -11.15 -18.33 5.71
CA VAL A 107 -10.04 -18.85 4.90
C VAL A 107 -8.74 -18.75 5.69
N TYR A 108 -8.17 -19.89 6.06
CA TYR A 108 -6.94 -19.96 6.85
C TYR A 108 -5.71 -20.07 5.96
N VAL A 109 -4.66 -19.34 6.35
CA VAL A 109 -3.36 -19.31 5.68
C VAL A 109 -2.23 -19.45 6.69
N TRP A 110 -1.04 -19.84 6.20
CA TRP A 110 0.22 -19.81 6.94
C TRP A 110 1.09 -18.69 6.40
N ALA A 111 1.27 -17.65 7.18
CA ALA A 111 2.11 -16.50 6.86
C ALA A 111 2.39 -15.71 8.15
N ASP A 112 3.13 -14.62 8.02
CA ASP A 112 3.24 -13.62 9.07
C ASP A 112 2.04 -12.67 8.96
N GLU A 113 1.16 -12.67 9.96
CA GLU A 113 -0.09 -11.91 9.95
C GLU A 113 0.15 -10.40 9.80
N PHE A 114 1.12 -9.86 10.54
CA PHE A 114 1.45 -8.44 10.49
C PHE A 114 1.99 -8.01 9.12
N LYS A 115 2.92 -8.78 8.56
CA LYS A 115 3.45 -8.53 7.21
C LYS A 115 2.39 -8.69 6.13
N THR A 116 1.49 -9.67 6.28
CA THR A 116 0.34 -9.87 5.38
C THR A 116 -0.61 -8.67 5.43
N GLU A 117 -0.89 -8.13 6.63
CA GLU A 117 -1.68 -6.91 6.76
C GLU A 117 -1.04 -5.74 6.00
N GLN A 118 0.27 -5.60 6.05
CA GLN A 118 0.99 -4.56 5.29
C GLN A 118 0.82 -4.72 3.78
N VAL A 119 0.86 -5.94 3.25
CA VAL A 119 0.61 -6.21 1.82
C VAL A 119 -0.79 -5.79 1.42
N ILE A 120 -1.81 -6.23 2.19
CA ILE A 120 -3.21 -5.91 1.94
C ILE A 120 -3.43 -4.40 1.99
N ARG A 121 -2.89 -3.72 3.00
CA ARG A 121 -3.00 -2.28 3.18
C ARG A 121 -2.35 -1.51 2.02
N ASN A 122 -1.17 -1.92 1.56
CA ASN A 122 -0.51 -1.30 0.42
C ASN A 122 -1.32 -1.46 -0.88
N TYR A 123 -1.86 -2.64 -1.13
CA TYR A 123 -2.70 -2.87 -2.31
C TYR A 123 -4.02 -2.10 -2.24
N LEU A 124 -4.68 -2.08 -1.07
CA LEU A 124 -5.95 -1.39 -0.91
C LEU A 124 -5.79 0.13 -1.01
N THR A 125 -4.80 0.71 -0.34
CA THR A 125 -4.52 2.16 -0.45
C THR A 125 -4.12 2.55 -1.87
N ASN A 126 -3.34 1.72 -2.56
CA ASN A 126 -3.03 1.91 -3.97
C ASN A 126 -4.30 1.91 -4.84
N ALA A 127 -5.20 0.94 -4.63
CA ALA A 127 -6.48 0.89 -5.33
C ALA A 127 -7.35 2.12 -5.06
N ILE A 128 -7.42 2.58 -3.81
CA ILE A 128 -8.18 3.80 -3.43
C ILE A 128 -7.62 5.05 -4.13
N HIS A 129 -6.29 5.16 -4.23
CA HIS A 129 -5.64 6.31 -4.87
C HIS A 129 -5.80 6.33 -6.40
N HIS A 130 -5.95 5.17 -7.04
CA HIS A 130 -6.01 5.04 -8.50
C HIS A 130 -7.39 4.68 -9.05
N VAL A 131 -8.39 4.47 -8.17
CA VAL A 131 -9.75 4.19 -8.61
C VAL A 131 -10.32 5.35 -9.40
N ASP A 132 -10.90 5.06 -10.56
CA ASP A 132 -11.51 6.02 -11.48
C ASP A 132 -12.65 5.35 -12.26
N ASN A 133 -13.28 6.08 -13.18
CA ASN A 133 -14.40 5.65 -13.99
C ASN A 133 -15.59 5.19 -13.12
N GLU A 134 -15.88 3.90 -13.05
CA GLU A 134 -16.98 3.33 -12.24
C GLU A 134 -16.70 3.43 -10.72
N ARG A 135 -15.50 3.84 -10.33
CA ARG A 135 -15.03 3.97 -8.94
C ARG A 135 -15.28 2.71 -8.10
N ARG A 136 -15.02 1.57 -8.73
CA ARG A 136 -15.22 0.26 -8.14
C ARG A 136 -13.89 -0.34 -7.68
N ILE A 137 -13.87 -0.82 -6.44
CA ILE A 137 -12.80 -1.64 -5.89
C ILE A 137 -13.38 -3.02 -5.57
N GLU A 138 -12.69 -4.08 -5.93
CA GLU A 138 -13.08 -5.44 -5.57
C GLU A 138 -11.90 -6.14 -4.91
N VAL A 139 -12.12 -6.67 -3.71
CA VAL A 139 -11.18 -7.52 -3.01
C VAL A 139 -11.74 -8.94 -2.99
N ARG A 140 -10.96 -9.89 -3.49
CA ARG A 140 -11.39 -11.28 -3.61
C ARG A 140 -10.37 -12.24 -3.01
N VAL A 141 -10.88 -13.26 -2.30
CA VAL A 141 -10.08 -14.37 -1.78
C VAL A 141 -10.49 -15.63 -2.51
N LEU A 142 -9.54 -16.29 -3.15
CA LEU A 142 -9.73 -17.52 -3.92
C LEU A 142 -8.82 -18.60 -3.32
N SER A 143 -9.41 -19.72 -2.95
CA SER A 143 -8.66 -20.89 -2.45
C SER A 143 -8.75 -22.04 -3.45
N LYS A 144 -7.59 -22.54 -3.89
CA LYS A 144 -7.47 -23.66 -4.81
C LYS A 144 -6.16 -24.41 -4.60
N ASP A 145 -6.19 -25.72 -4.51
CA ASP A 145 -5.01 -26.61 -4.45
C ASP A 145 -3.99 -26.19 -3.38
N ASP A 146 -4.47 -25.90 -2.16
CA ASP A 146 -3.67 -25.42 -1.03
C ASP A 146 -3.00 -24.05 -1.24
N ILE A 147 -3.38 -23.32 -2.26
CA ILE A 147 -2.95 -21.93 -2.50
C ILE A 147 -4.14 -21.01 -2.27
N VAL A 148 -3.91 -19.95 -1.51
CA VAL A 148 -4.87 -18.88 -1.31
C VAL A 148 -4.38 -17.65 -2.05
N ARG A 149 -5.14 -17.20 -3.05
CA ARG A 149 -4.85 -15.99 -3.79
C ARG A 149 -5.78 -14.87 -3.34
N VAL A 150 -5.19 -13.74 -3.00
CA VAL A 150 -5.89 -12.50 -2.72
C VAL A 150 -5.70 -11.57 -3.89
N THR A 151 -6.79 -10.99 -4.39
CA THR A 151 -6.77 -10.01 -5.48
C THR A 151 -7.41 -8.71 -5.04
N VAL A 152 -6.84 -7.60 -5.46
CA VAL A 152 -7.37 -6.24 -5.26
C VAL A 152 -7.46 -5.58 -6.62
N PHE A 153 -8.67 -5.44 -7.12
CA PHE A 153 -8.98 -4.77 -8.38
C PHE A 153 -9.47 -3.36 -8.12
N ASN A 154 -9.07 -2.42 -8.94
CA ASN A 154 -9.70 -1.11 -9.04
C ASN A 154 -10.05 -0.78 -10.50
N SER A 155 -11.22 -0.21 -10.72
CA SER A 155 -11.57 0.40 -11.98
C SER A 155 -10.72 1.63 -12.25
N GLY A 156 -10.46 1.90 -13.53
CA GLY A 156 -9.63 3.03 -13.96
C GLY A 156 -8.85 2.68 -15.23
N HIS A 157 -7.81 3.45 -15.49
CA HIS A 157 -6.97 3.23 -16.66
C HIS A 157 -5.98 2.09 -16.43
N PRO A 158 -5.79 1.20 -17.44
CA PRO A 158 -4.74 0.19 -17.40
C PRO A 158 -3.35 0.83 -17.30
N ILE A 159 -2.42 0.13 -16.65
CA ILE A 159 -1.03 0.55 -16.56
C ILE A 159 -0.34 0.31 -17.92
N PRO A 160 0.46 1.27 -18.44
CA PRO A 160 1.25 1.04 -19.66
C PRO A 160 2.10 -0.24 -19.54
N GLN A 161 2.16 -1.02 -20.61
CA GLN A 161 2.83 -2.32 -20.62
C GLN A 161 4.33 -2.22 -20.25
N GLU A 162 4.99 -1.15 -20.68
CA GLU A 162 6.39 -0.85 -20.38
C GLU A 162 6.67 -0.54 -18.91
N ASP A 163 5.62 -0.20 -18.14
CA ASP A 163 5.72 0.18 -16.74
C ASP A 163 5.47 -0.98 -15.78
N LEU A 164 4.76 -2.02 -16.24
CA LEU A 164 4.36 -3.15 -15.38
C LEU A 164 5.53 -3.81 -14.63
N ALA A 165 6.68 -3.98 -15.28
CA ALA A 165 7.86 -4.57 -14.66
C ALA A 165 8.53 -3.64 -13.63
N LYS A 166 8.38 -2.32 -13.80
CA LYS A 166 9.02 -1.29 -12.97
C LYS A 166 8.21 -0.90 -11.75
N LEU A 167 6.94 -1.30 -11.66
CA LEU A 167 6.05 -0.95 -10.55
C LEU A 167 6.61 -1.34 -9.17
N TRP A 168 7.44 -2.37 -9.15
CA TRP A 168 8.05 -2.93 -7.93
C TRP A 168 9.37 -2.24 -7.53
N ASP A 169 9.84 -1.30 -8.38
CA ASP A 169 11.05 -0.55 -8.10
C ASP A 169 10.77 0.59 -7.11
N LYS A 170 11.74 0.88 -6.27
CA LYS A 170 11.65 1.94 -5.26
C LYS A 170 11.48 3.31 -5.93
N PHE A 171 10.51 4.08 -5.46
CA PHE A 171 10.20 5.43 -5.96
C PHE A 171 9.66 5.48 -7.40
N TYR A 172 9.36 4.32 -7.99
CA TYR A 172 8.77 4.30 -9.32
C TYR A 172 7.32 4.78 -9.27
N LYS A 173 6.95 5.64 -10.21
CA LYS A 173 5.60 6.19 -10.38
C LYS A 173 5.28 6.25 -11.86
N VAL A 174 4.17 5.67 -12.28
CA VAL A 174 3.70 5.69 -13.68
C VAL A 174 3.40 7.14 -14.09
N ASP A 175 2.74 7.90 -13.24
CA ASP A 175 2.32 9.28 -13.50
C ASP A 175 2.85 10.22 -12.42
N LYS A 176 3.91 10.98 -12.75
CA LYS A 176 4.53 11.94 -11.81
C LYS A 176 3.62 13.13 -11.47
N ALA A 177 2.62 13.42 -12.31
CA ALA A 177 1.73 14.56 -12.13
C ALA A 177 0.56 14.27 -11.20
N HIS A 178 -0.12 13.13 -11.37
CA HIS A 178 -1.27 12.72 -10.55
C HIS A 178 -0.89 12.25 -9.13
N THR A 179 0.31 11.70 -8.97
CA THR A 179 0.75 11.13 -7.69
C THR A 179 1.08 12.20 -6.64
N ARG A 180 1.23 13.46 -7.02
CA ARG A 180 1.45 14.57 -6.07
C ARG A 180 0.20 14.91 -5.26
N GLU A 181 -0.97 14.73 -5.84
CA GLU A 181 -2.27 15.04 -5.20
C GLU A 181 -2.61 14.04 -4.07
N TYR A 182 -2.21 12.78 -4.22
CA TYR A 182 -2.59 11.68 -3.31
C TYR A 182 -1.47 11.15 -2.41
N GLY A 183 -0.27 11.76 -2.45
CA GLY A 183 0.81 11.48 -1.48
C GLY A 183 1.50 10.12 -1.61
N GLY A 184 1.36 9.42 -2.73
CA GLY A 184 2.06 8.14 -2.96
C GLY A 184 3.57 8.31 -3.11
N ASN A 185 4.36 7.70 -2.21
CA ASN A 185 5.83 7.83 -2.19
C ASN A 185 6.55 6.86 -3.14
N GLY A 186 5.83 6.02 -3.90
CA GLY A 186 6.43 5.01 -4.77
C GLY A 186 7.22 3.90 -4.01
N ILE A 187 6.96 3.73 -2.71
CA ILE A 187 7.64 2.73 -1.87
C ILE A 187 6.71 1.55 -1.53
N GLY A 188 5.39 1.76 -1.55
CA GLY A 188 4.41 0.76 -1.10
C GLY A 188 4.54 -0.59 -1.82
N LEU A 189 4.66 -0.58 -3.15
CA LEU A 189 4.81 -1.82 -3.94
C LEU A 189 6.19 -2.47 -3.75
N SER A 190 7.25 -1.72 -3.49
CA SER A 190 8.55 -2.30 -3.14
C SER A 190 8.54 -2.97 -1.76
N ILE A 191 7.74 -2.49 -0.82
CA ILE A 191 7.48 -3.17 0.47
C ILE A 191 6.75 -4.49 0.23
N VAL A 192 5.71 -4.50 -0.61
CA VAL A 192 5.00 -5.73 -0.98
C VAL A 192 5.97 -6.75 -1.58
N LYS A 193 6.80 -6.35 -2.53
CA LYS A 193 7.85 -7.20 -3.12
C LYS A 193 8.74 -7.80 -2.04
N ALA A 194 9.31 -6.99 -1.16
CA ALA A 194 10.21 -7.46 -0.10
C ALA A 194 9.53 -8.46 0.85
N ILE A 195 8.28 -8.21 1.24
CA ILE A 195 7.50 -9.12 2.09
C ILE A 195 7.24 -10.43 1.36
N MET A 196 6.72 -10.38 0.14
CA MET A 196 6.35 -11.59 -0.60
C MET A 196 7.57 -12.44 -0.96
N GLU A 197 8.71 -11.82 -1.25
CA GLU A 197 9.98 -12.51 -1.43
C GLU A 197 10.45 -13.17 -0.11
N SER A 198 10.28 -12.53 1.04
CA SER A 198 10.58 -13.13 2.36
C SER A 198 9.69 -14.32 2.69
N PHE A 199 8.46 -14.37 2.17
CA PHE A 199 7.54 -15.51 2.27
C PHE A 199 7.84 -16.61 1.25
N HIS A 200 8.69 -16.36 0.25
CA HIS A 200 8.88 -17.21 -0.93
C HIS A 200 7.55 -17.49 -1.66
N GLN A 201 6.68 -16.48 -1.72
CA GLN A 201 5.36 -16.55 -2.33
C GLN A 201 5.24 -15.62 -3.54
N LYS A 202 4.29 -15.92 -4.42
CA LYS A 202 4.05 -15.20 -5.67
C LYS A 202 3.21 -13.96 -5.45
N TYR A 203 3.46 -12.95 -6.26
CA TYR A 203 2.70 -11.71 -6.34
C TYR A 203 2.76 -11.15 -7.76
N GLY A 204 1.88 -10.24 -8.09
CA GLY A 204 1.88 -9.66 -9.43
C GLY A 204 0.79 -8.64 -9.65
N VAL A 205 0.68 -8.24 -10.91
CA VAL A 205 -0.27 -7.27 -11.43
C VAL A 205 -0.82 -7.74 -12.75
N ARG A 206 -2.08 -7.45 -13.01
CA ARG A 206 -2.76 -7.75 -14.27
C ARG A 206 -3.63 -6.59 -14.70
N ASN A 207 -3.50 -6.19 -15.97
CA ASN A 207 -4.40 -5.24 -16.60
C ASN A 207 -5.70 -5.90 -17.05
N PHE A 208 -6.79 -5.14 -16.96
CA PHE A 208 -8.06 -5.36 -17.63
C PHE A 208 -8.39 -4.14 -18.47
N ASP A 209 -9.35 -4.25 -19.40
CA ASP A 209 -9.77 -3.13 -20.22
C ASP A 209 -10.33 -1.95 -19.39
N ASN A 210 -10.92 -2.25 -18.23
CA ASN A 210 -11.56 -1.30 -17.33
C ASN A 210 -10.83 -1.07 -16.00
N GLY A 211 -9.60 -1.56 -15.83
CA GLY A 211 -8.88 -1.37 -14.59
C GLY A 211 -7.65 -2.23 -14.42
N VAL A 212 -7.18 -2.32 -13.18
CA VAL A 212 -5.96 -3.00 -12.78
C VAL A 212 -6.22 -3.89 -11.57
N GLU A 213 -5.65 -5.08 -11.56
CA GLU A 213 -5.70 -6.02 -10.44
C GLU A 213 -4.29 -6.32 -9.93
N PHE A 214 -4.06 -6.07 -8.66
CA PHE A 214 -2.89 -6.56 -7.94
C PHE A 214 -3.25 -7.82 -7.18
N TRP A 215 -2.34 -8.77 -7.11
CA TRP A 215 -2.58 -10.05 -6.45
C TRP A 215 -1.36 -10.57 -5.70
N PHE A 216 -1.59 -11.43 -4.72
CA PHE A 216 -0.57 -12.21 -4.04
C PHE A 216 -1.11 -13.56 -3.61
N GLU A 217 -0.21 -14.49 -3.34
CA GLU A 217 -0.53 -15.86 -2.91
C GLU A 217 0.05 -16.15 -1.54
N LEU A 218 -0.68 -16.96 -0.77
CA LEU A 218 -0.26 -17.50 0.51
C LEU A 218 -0.48 -19.00 0.55
N ASP A 219 0.25 -19.68 1.43
CA ASP A 219 0.09 -21.11 1.68
C ASP A 219 -1.19 -21.37 2.49
N GLY A 220 -2.08 -22.17 1.92
CA GLY A 220 -3.31 -22.64 2.56
C GLY A 220 -3.20 -24.05 3.17
N LYS A 221 -2.01 -24.72 3.08
CA LYS A 221 -1.80 -26.08 3.57
C LYS A 221 -1.78 -26.13 5.09
N SER A 222 -2.74 -26.85 5.67
CA SER A 222 -2.77 -27.12 7.12
C SER A 222 -1.86 -28.29 7.54
N ALA A 223 -1.60 -29.25 6.64
CA ALA A 223 -1.01 -30.54 7.00
C ALA A 223 0.53 -30.55 7.14
N LEU A 224 1.27 -29.66 6.46
CA LEU A 224 2.75 -29.70 6.46
C LEU A 224 3.39 -29.09 7.72
N HIS A 225 2.68 -28.24 8.47
CA HIS A 225 3.21 -27.59 9.65
C HIS A 225 2.89 -28.35 10.96
N GLU A 226 1.88 -29.21 10.98
CA GLU A 226 1.60 -30.08 12.14
C GLU A 226 2.66 -31.16 12.30
N GLU A 227 3.23 -31.70 11.22
CA GLU A 227 4.30 -32.69 11.26
C GLU A 227 5.65 -32.12 11.72
N GLN A 228 5.97 -30.87 11.41
CA GLN A 228 7.21 -30.23 11.85
C GLN A 228 7.19 -29.83 13.34
N ASN A 229 6.02 -29.55 13.90
CA ASN A 229 5.87 -29.26 15.34
C ASN A 229 5.74 -30.50 16.20
N ALA A 230 5.42 -31.66 15.64
CA ALA A 230 5.35 -32.93 16.36
C ALA A 230 6.71 -33.61 16.55
N ILE A 231 7.79 -33.11 15.90
CA ILE A 231 9.15 -33.67 15.93
C ILE A 231 10.08 -32.82 16.84
N LYS A 232 9.58 -31.76 17.48
CA LYS A 232 10.28 -31.01 18.53
C LYS A 232 9.69 -31.33 19.90
#